data_2b5c94d2be960ed1fba80c2bb879b2ea
#
_entry.id   2b5c94d2be960ed1fba80c2bb879b2ea
#
_cell.length_a   1.000
_cell.length_b   1.000
_cell.length_c   1.000
_cell.angle_alpha   90.00
_cell.angle_beta   90.00
_cell.angle_gamma   90.00
#
_symmetry.space_group_name_H-M   'P 1'
#
loop_
_entity.id
_entity.type
_entity.pdbx_description
1 polymer ?
#
loop_
_entity_poly.entity_id
_entity_poly.type
_entity_poly.pdbx_seq_one_letter_code
_entity_poly.pdbx_strand_id
1 'polypeptide(L)'
;MELRMRNNIVPIRSKAVDSEKITINLGFVDLGQIDLLVQEGFYSNRTDFIRTAIRNQLQRHAEVVNASTARKSLDLGLRHYTREHLEATQRDGEVIDINVLGLATIASDVSPELARATIRSVTVLGALQASPEVKAALADKIR
;
A
#
# COMPACT_ATOMS: atom_id res chain seq x y z
N MET A 1 3.38 -42.26 -11.00
CA MET A 1 3.52 -41.94 -10.63
C MET A 1 4.14 -40.90 -10.21
N GLU A 2 4.36 -40.39 -9.88
CA GLU A 2 4.96 -39.57 -9.56
C GLU A 2 4.98 -38.41 -9.78
N LEU A 3 4.90 -38.01 -10.21
CA LEU A 3 4.94 -37.00 -10.76
C LEU A 3 4.13 -36.09 -10.20
N ARG A 4 3.24 -36.28 -9.78
CA ARG A 4 2.37 -35.48 -9.31
C ARG A 4 2.92 -34.55 -8.43
N MET A 5 3.87 -34.72 -7.86
CA MET A 5 4.36 -33.90 -6.98
C MET A 5 4.72 -32.66 -7.55
N ARG A 6 5.04 -32.63 -8.70
CA ARG A 6 5.40 -31.47 -9.26
C ARG A 6 4.37 -30.54 -9.22
N ASN A 7 3.28 -30.91 -9.06
CA ASN A 7 2.25 -30.03 -9.11
C ASN A 7 2.18 -29.20 -7.94
N ASN A 8 2.96 -29.43 -7.03
CA ASN A 8 2.89 -28.68 -5.90
C ASN A 8 3.63 -27.45 -6.05
N ILE A 9 4.08 -27.10 -7.18
CA ILE A 9 4.70 -25.92 -7.33
C ILE A 9 3.67 -24.91 -7.21
N VAL A 10 3.56 -24.31 -6.14
CA VAL A 10 2.64 -23.31 -5.90
C VAL A 10 3.19 -22.12 -6.56
N PRO A 11 2.48 -21.51 -7.43
CA PRO A 11 2.94 -20.37 -8.13
C PRO A 11 3.18 -19.34 -7.10
N ILE A 12 4.19 -18.63 -7.24
CA ILE A 12 4.44 -17.65 -6.37
C ILE A 12 3.40 -16.70 -6.56
N ARG A 13 2.41 -16.73 -5.89
CA ARG A 13 1.38 -16.00 -5.99
C ARG A 13 1.73 -14.76 -5.62
N SER A 14 1.33 -13.98 -6.17
CA SER A 14 1.51 -12.72 -5.89
C SER A 14 1.08 -12.48 -4.57
N LYS A 15 1.90 -12.38 -3.70
CA LYS A 15 1.52 -12.05 -2.49
C LYS A 15 1.18 -10.66 -2.66
N ALA A 16 0.43 -10.05 -1.85
CA ALA A 16 0.08 -8.67 -1.86
C ALA A 16 1.35 -7.91 -2.04
N VAL A 17 1.39 -7.01 -2.98
CA VAL A 17 2.57 -6.26 -3.24
C VAL A 17 2.67 -5.17 -2.20
N ASP A 18 3.78 -5.14 -1.49
CA ASP A 18 4.00 -4.17 -0.43
C ASP A 18 4.62 -2.87 -0.92
N SER A 19 4.95 -2.78 -2.18
CA SER A 19 5.61 -1.61 -2.73
C SER A 19 5.07 -1.31 -4.12
N GLU A 20 5.24 -0.08 -4.53
CA GLU A 20 4.80 0.33 -5.86
C GLU A 20 5.98 0.90 -6.60
N LYS A 21 6.07 0.62 -7.90
CA LYS A 21 7.16 1.13 -8.70
C LYS A 21 6.79 2.53 -9.16
N ILE A 22 7.69 3.47 -8.94
CA ILE A 22 7.53 4.82 -9.47
C ILE A 22 8.72 5.12 -10.35
N THR A 23 8.53 5.98 -11.35
CA THR A 23 9.60 6.34 -12.27
C THR A 23 9.80 7.84 -12.20
N ILE A 24 11.05 8.26 -12.07
CA ILE A 24 11.38 9.68 -12.05
C ILE A 24 12.54 9.91 -13.02
N ASN A 25 12.62 11.12 -13.54
CA ASN A 25 13.74 11.52 -14.39
C ASN A 25 14.66 12.41 -13.59
N LEU A 26 15.95 12.13 -13.65
CA LEU A 26 16.96 12.94 -12.97
C LEU A 26 17.87 13.57 -14.00
N GLY A 27 18.37 14.76 -13.70
CA GLY A 27 19.37 15.41 -14.55
C GLY A 27 20.67 14.63 -14.51
N PHE A 28 21.46 14.76 -15.56
CA PHE A 28 22.71 14.01 -15.67
C PHE A 28 23.72 14.39 -14.60
N VAL A 29 23.73 15.65 -14.14
CA VAL A 29 24.66 16.09 -13.11
C VAL A 29 24.32 15.43 -11.79
N ASP A 30 23.03 15.38 -11.44
CA ASP A 30 22.61 14.72 -10.21
C ASP A 30 22.95 13.23 -10.29
N LEU A 31 22.68 12.61 -11.42
CA LEU A 31 22.94 11.20 -11.59
C LEU A 31 24.44 10.91 -11.48
N GLY A 32 25.27 11.76 -12.08
CA GLY A 32 26.73 11.62 -12.00
C GLY A 32 27.24 11.73 -10.58
N GLN A 33 26.69 12.64 -9.79
CA GLN A 33 27.08 12.80 -8.40
C GLN A 33 26.69 11.57 -7.58
N ILE A 34 25.52 11.00 -7.85
CA ILE A 34 25.09 9.76 -7.20
C ILE A 34 26.07 8.64 -7.56
N ASP A 35 26.44 8.53 -8.84
CA ASP A 35 27.36 7.50 -9.30
C ASP A 35 28.73 7.65 -8.63
N LEU A 36 29.17 8.89 -8.45
CA LEU A 36 30.43 9.13 -7.76
C LEU A 36 30.38 8.65 -6.32
N LEU A 37 29.29 8.93 -5.61
CA LEU A 37 29.15 8.48 -4.22
C LEU A 37 29.08 6.96 -4.11
N VAL A 38 28.46 6.30 -5.09
CA VAL A 38 28.48 4.85 -5.14
C VAL A 38 29.90 4.34 -5.37
N GLN A 39 30.62 4.97 -6.30
CA GLN A 39 31.97 4.56 -6.61
C GLN A 39 32.91 4.74 -5.43
N GLU A 40 32.69 5.79 -4.64
CA GLU A 40 33.50 6.06 -3.45
C GLU A 40 33.10 5.20 -2.25
N GLY A 41 32.08 4.37 -2.41
CA GLY A 41 31.71 3.44 -1.34
C GLY A 41 30.71 3.93 -0.33
N PHE A 42 30.11 5.12 -0.52
CA PHE A 42 29.13 5.64 0.43
C PHE A 42 27.79 4.92 0.32
N TYR A 43 27.45 4.42 -0.86
CA TYR A 43 26.20 3.71 -1.09
C TYR A 43 26.47 2.50 -1.98
N SER A 44 25.65 1.45 -1.85
CA SER A 44 25.86 0.21 -2.60
C SER A 44 25.51 0.36 -4.08
N ASN A 45 24.53 1.19 -4.38
CA ASN A 45 24.07 1.42 -5.76
C ASN A 45 23.15 2.65 -5.77
N ARG A 46 22.66 3.00 -6.95
CA ARG A 46 21.77 4.16 -7.10
C ARG A 46 20.51 4.05 -6.25
N THR A 47 19.92 2.88 -6.23
CA THR A 47 18.68 2.65 -5.48
C THR A 47 18.91 2.85 -3.98
N ASP A 48 20.06 2.40 -3.47
CA ASP A 48 20.40 2.60 -2.07
C ASP A 48 20.48 4.09 -1.73
N PHE A 49 21.15 4.87 -2.58
CA PHE A 49 21.21 6.31 -2.38
C PHE A 49 19.80 6.92 -2.38
N ILE A 50 19.00 6.56 -3.38
CA ILE A 50 17.67 7.16 -3.56
C ILE A 50 16.77 6.83 -2.35
N ARG A 51 16.76 5.58 -1.92
CA ARG A 51 15.93 5.19 -0.77
C ARG A 51 16.38 5.87 0.51
N THR A 52 17.69 6.00 0.71
CA THR A 52 18.23 6.68 1.87
C THR A 52 17.84 8.16 1.85
N ALA A 53 17.93 8.79 0.68
CA ALA A 53 17.56 10.19 0.53
C ALA A 53 16.08 10.41 0.85
N ILE A 54 15.22 9.51 0.37
CA ILE A 54 13.79 9.58 0.64
C ILE A 54 13.51 9.45 2.14
N ARG A 55 14.12 8.46 2.80
CA ARG A 55 13.93 8.27 4.23
C ARG A 55 14.39 9.47 5.03
N ASN A 56 15.53 10.04 4.66
CA ASN A 56 16.05 11.21 5.33
C ASN A 56 15.12 12.41 5.17
N GLN A 57 14.57 12.59 3.98
CA GLN A 57 13.66 13.71 3.74
C GLN A 57 12.34 13.52 4.49
N LEU A 58 11.82 12.29 4.53
CA LEU A 58 10.61 12.00 5.30
C LEU A 58 10.84 12.24 6.78
N GLN A 59 12.04 11.89 7.28
CA GLN A 59 12.37 12.11 8.68
C GLN A 59 12.36 13.59 9.03
N ARG A 60 12.80 14.45 8.11
CA ARG A 60 12.77 15.90 8.34
C ARG A 60 11.35 16.43 8.51
N HIS A 61 10.38 15.77 7.92
CA HIS A 61 8.99 16.17 7.99
C HIS A 61 8.17 15.32 8.98
N ALA A 62 8.83 14.54 9.83
CA ALA A 62 8.14 13.60 10.70
C ALA A 62 7.10 14.26 11.59
N GLU A 63 7.38 15.45 12.12
CA GLU A 63 6.43 16.12 12.99
C GLU A 63 5.17 16.52 12.24
N VAL A 64 5.32 17.03 11.02
CA VAL A 64 4.18 17.41 10.20
C VAL A 64 3.35 16.19 9.85
N VAL A 65 4.00 15.08 9.49
CA VAL A 65 3.31 13.84 9.15
C VAL A 65 2.53 13.33 10.35
N ASN A 66 3.16 13.31 11.52
CA ASN A 66 2.51 12.82 12.73
C ASN A 66 1.31 13.69 13.13
N ALA A 67 1.46 15.00 13.06
CA ALA A 67 0.38 15.93 13.41
C ALA A 67 -0.79 15.79 12.44
N SER A 68 -0.50 15.64 11.14
CA SER A 68 -1.55 15.50 10.13
C SER A 68 -2.24 14.14 10.25
N THR A 69 -1.48 13.08 10.55
CA THR A 69 -2.02 11.74 10.73
C THR A 69 -3.02 11.74 11.89
N ALA A 70 -2.64 12.37 13.01
CA ALA A 70 -3.53 12.46 14.17
C ALA A 70 -4.77 13.30 13.85
N ARG A 71 -4.56 14.47 13.23
CA ARG A 71 -5.68 15.38 12.94
C ARG A 71 -6.69 14.76 11.99
N LYS A 72 -6.23 13.98 11.03
CA LYS A 72 -7.10 13.35 10.05
C LYS A 72 -7.53 11.95 10.45
N SER A 73 -7.13 11.50 11.62
CA SER A 73 -7.46 10.15 12.13
C SER A 73 -7.07 9.05 11.15
N LEU A 74 -5.86 9.17 10.59
CA LEU A 74 -5.37 8.17 9.66
C LEU A 74 -4.65 7.05 10.42
N ASP A 75 -4.87 5.82 10.01
CA ASP A 75 -4.13 4.68 10.55
C ASP A 75 -2.85 4.53 9.76
N LEU A 76 -1.73 4.65 10.43
CA LEU A 76 -0.43 4.53 9.78
C LEU A 76 -0.05 3.05 9.67
N GLY A 77 0.27 2.58 8.48
CA GLY A 77 0.78 1.23 8.26
C GLY A 77 -0.06 0.41 7.31
N LEU A 78 -0.21 -0.87 7.63
CA LEU A 78 -0.93 -1.81 6.79
C LEU A 78 -2.24 -2.19 7.45
N ARG A 79 -3.32 -2.15 6.68
CA ARG A 79 -4.63 -2.56 7.17
C ARG A 79 -5.25 -3.55 6.19
N HIS A 80 -5.74 -4.65 6.71
CA HIS A 80 -6.33 -5.68 5.87
C HIS A 80 -7.77 -5.93 6.31
N TYR A 81 -8.71 -5.78 5.39
CA TYR A 81 -10.14 -5.93 5.66
C TYR A 81 -10.60 -7.27 5.07
N THR A 82 -10.95 -8.21 5.95
CA THR A 82 -11.34 -9.55 5.53
C THR A 82 -12.84 -9.62 5.30
N ARG A 83 -13.28 -10.63 4.56
CA ARG A 83 -14.71 -10.88 4.37
C ARG A 83 -15.41 -11.09 5.70
N GLU A 84 -14.78 -11.86 6.58
CA GLU A 84 -15.36 -12.16 7.89
C GLU A 84 -15.58 -10.89 8.71
N HIS A 85 -14.62 -9.98 8.68
CA HIS A 85 -14.74 -8.73 9.39
C HIS A 85 -15.91 -7.90 8.84
N LEU A 86 -16.00 -7.80 7.52
CA LEU A 86 -17.07 -7.01 6.90
C LEU A 86 -18.43 -7.66 7.07
N GLU A 87 -18.52 -8.99 7.05
CA GLU A 87 -19.76 -9.67 7.32
C GLU A 87 -20.22 -9.43 8.77
N ALA A 88 -19.30 -9.45 9.71
CA ALA A 88 -19.61 -9.15 11.10
C ALA A 88 -20.11 -7.70 11.24
N THR A 89 -19.45 -6.77 10.57
CA THR A 89 -19.86 -5.37 10.55
C THR A 89 -21.29 -5.26 10.03
N GLN A 90 -21.61 -5.97 8.97
CA GLN A 90 -22.94 -5.94 8.39
C GLN A 90 -23.99 -6.51 9.33
N ARG A 91 -23.67 -7.64 9.99
CA ARG A 91 -24.59 -8.24 10.94
C ARG A 91 -24.92 -7.32 12.10
N ASP A 92 -23.93 -6.53 12.52
CA ASP A 92 -24.11 -5.60 13.64
C ASP A 92 -24.82 -4.31 13.20
N GLY A 93 -25.12 -4.18 11.93
CA GLY A 93 -25.77 -2.98 11.41
C GLY A 93 -24.86 -1.76 11.43
N GLU A 94 -23.55 -1.99 11.38
CA GLU A 94 -22.57 -0.91 11.47
C GLU A 94 -21.90 -0.64 10.13
N VAL A 95 -21.18 0.44 10.04
CA VAL A 95 -20.35 0.76 8.88
C VAL A 95 -18.99 1.19 9.37
N ILE A 96 -17.99 1.09 8.50
CA ILE A 96 -16.64 1.51 8.83
C ILE A 96 -16.17 2.57 7.84
N ASP A 97 -15.23 3.37 8.29
CA ASP A 97 -14.49 4.29 7.43
C ASP A 97 -13.08 3.74 7.30
N ILE A 98 -12.57 3.70 6.09
CA ILE A 98 -11.20 3.27 5.84
C ILE A 98 -10.37 4.54 5.72
N ASN A 99 -9.52 4.81 6.71
CA ASN A 99 -8.65 5.98 6.71
C ASN A 99 -7.24 5.48 6.96
N VAL A 100 -6.45 5.34 5.91
CA VAL A 100 -5.13 4.68 6.01
C VAL A 100 -4.05 5.54 5.37
N LEU A 101 -2.94 5.68 6.08
CA LEU A 101 -1.70 6.21 5.52
C LEU A 101 -0.76 5.03 5.37
N GLY A 102 -0.69 4.46 4.19
CA GLY A 102 0.08 3.25 3.90
C GLY A 102 -0.64 2.34 2.91
N LEU A 103 -0.92 1.12 3.31
CA LEU A 103 -1.58 0.16 2.43
C LEU A 103 -2.87 -0.34 3.07
N ALA A 104 -3.97 -0.17 2.36
CA ALA A 104 -5.25 -0.78 2.73
C ALA A 104 -5.56 -1.88 1.72
N THR A 105 -5.86 -3.08 2.21
CA THR A 105 -6.17 -4.21 1.35
C THR A 105 -7.55 -4.75 1.70
N ILE A 106 -8.40 -4.92 0.72
CA ILE A 106 -9.69 -5.57 0.89
C ILE A 106 -9.55 -6.96 0.28
N ALA A 107 -9.89 -7.99 1.05
CA ALA A 107 -9.70 -9.37 0.62
C ALA A 107 -10.44 -9.66 -0.69
N SER A 108 -9.86 -10.53 -1.51
CA SER A 108 -10.38 -10.80 -2.85
C SER A 108 -11.73 -11.49 -2.83
N ASP A 109 -12.10 -12.11 -1.71
CA ASP A 109 -13.39 -12.79 -1.59
C ASP A 109 -14.50 -11.88 -1.05
N VAL A 110 -14.24 -10.58 -0.93
CA VAL A 110 -15.27 -9.61 -0.54
C VAL A 110 -16.05 -9.23 -1.79
N SER A 111 -17.38 -9.35 -1.72
CA SER A 111 -18.22 -8.97 -2.86
C SER A 111 -18.38 -7.46 -2.92
N PRO A 112 -18.66 -6.91 -4.11
CA PRO A 112 -18.95 -5.48 -4.23
C PRO A 112 -20.13 -5.05 -3.35
N GLU A 113 -21.13 -5.90 -3.22
CA GLU A 113 -22.32 -5.60 -2.41
C GLU A 113 -21.96 -5.51 -0.93
N LEU A 114 -21.16 -6.44 -0.43
CA LEU A 114 -20.72 -6.41 0.96
C LEU A 114 -19.87 -5.18 1.23
N ALA A 115 -18.95 -4.88 0.34
CA ALA A 115 -18.09 -3.72 0.49
C ALA A 115 -18.93 -2.43 0.54
N ARG A 116 -19.88 -2.30 -0.37
CA ARG A 116 -20.70 -1.09 -0.42
C ARG A 116 -21.60 -0.96 0.80
N ALA A 117 -22.09 -2.08 1.34
CA ALA A 117 -22.98 -2.07 2.49
C ALA A 117 -22.27 -1.72 3.79
N THR A 118 -20.97 -2.00 3.89
CA THR A 118 -20.24 -1.87 5.16
C THR A 118 -19.23 -0.75 5.18
N ILE A 119 -18.75 -0.28 4.03
CA ILE A 119 -17.73 0.76 3.97
C ILE A 119 -18.41 2.07 3.61
N ARG A 120 -18.34 3.02 4.53
CA ARG A 120 -18.98 4.32 4.36
C ARG A 120 -18.09 5.29 3.58
N SER A 121 -16.80 5.28 3.83
CA SER A 121 -15.86 6.17 3.14
C SER A 121 -14.48 5.54 3.09
N VAL A 122 -13.69 5.95 2.09
CA VAL A 122 -12.33 5.45 1.91
C VAL A 122 -11.41 6.63 1.66
N THR A 123 -10.43 6.80 2.55
CA THR A 123 -9.36 7.78 2.40
C THR A 123 -8.06 7.03 2.57
N VAL A 124 -7.32 6.84 1.50
CA VAL A 124 -6.05 6.11 1.54
C VAL A 124 -4.98 6.95 0.87
N LEU A 125 -3.92 7.23 1.63
CA LEU A 125 -2.72 7.83 1.09
C LEU A 125 -1.68 6.72 1.04
N GLY A 126 -1.24 6.37 -0.15
CA GLY A 126 -0.41 5.21 -0.42
C GLY A 126 -1.10 4.34 -1.44
N ALA A 127 -1.57 3.16 -1.04
CA ALA A 127 -2.20 2.25 -2.00
C ALA A 127 -3.42 1.56 -1.42
N LEU A 128 -4.44 1.42 -2.25
CA LEU A 128 -5.62 0.62 -1.95
C LEU A 128 -5.60 -0.58 -2.89
N GLN A 129 -5.54 -1.77 -2.33
CA GLN A 129 -5.59 -3.01 -3.10
C GLN A 129 -6.93 -3.69 -2.87
N ALA A 130 -7.69 -3.84 -3.93
CA ALA A 130 -8.99 -4.48 -3.90
C ALA A 130 -9.30 -4.96 -5.32
N SER A 131 -10.29 -5.82 -5.47
CA SER A 131 -10.69 -6.25 -6.81
C SER A 131 -11.23 -5.05 -7.59
N PRO A 132 -11.14 -5.09 -8.92
CA PRO A 132 -11.69 -4.00 -9.73
C PRO A 132 -13.18 -3.77 -9.47
N GLU A 133 -13.91 -4.84 -9.21
CA GLU A 133 -15.35 -4.76 -8.94
C GLU A 133 -15.62 -4.02 -7.63
N VAL A 134 -14.82 -4.30 -6.59
CA VAL A 134 -14.96 -3.62 -5.31
C VAL A 134 -14.56 -2.15 -5.45
N LYS A 135 -13.47 -1.87 -6.17
CA LYS A 135 -13.06 -0.48 -6.39
C LYS A 135 -14.14 0.30 -7.12
N ALA A 136 -14.77 -0.33 -8.12
CA ALA A 136 -15.84 0.31 -8.85
C ALA A 136 -17.04 0.59 -7.94
N ALA A 137 -17.38 -0.37 -7.07
CA ALA A 137 -18.50 -0.21 -6.15
C ALA A 137 -18.25 0.89 -5.13
N LEU A 138 -16.98 1.15 -4.80
CA LEU A 138 -16.62 2.17 -3.80
C LEU A 138 -16.19 3.50 -4.42
N ALA A 139 -16.28 3.63 -5.74
CA ALA A 139 -15.73 4.80 -6.43
C ALA A 139 -16.27 6.13 -5.90
N ASP A 140 -17.55 6.18 -5.54
CA ASP A 140 -18.16 7.40 -5.03
C ASP A 140 -17.83 7.64 -3.55
N LYS A 141 -17.18 6.70 -2.88
CA LYS A 141 -16.83 6.82 -1.47
C LYS A 141 -15.34 7.09 -1.26
N ILE A 142 -14.55 6.97 -2.31
CA ILE A 142 -13.11 7.22 -2.24
C ILE A 142 -12.87 8.71 -2.31
N ARG A 143 -12.04 9.24 -1.40
CA ARG A 143 -11.75 10.67 -1.28
C ARG A 143 -10.28 10.97 -1.52
#